data_35a21a8f930bb7dd832d2a36bbfe3407
#
_entry.id   35a21a8f930bb7dd832d2a36bbfe3407
#
_cell.length_a   1.000
_cell.length_b   1.000
_cell.length_c   1.000
_cell.angle_alpha   90.00
_cell.angle_beta   90.00
_cell.angle_gamma   90.00
#
_symmetry.space_group_name_H-M   'P 1'
#
loop_
_entity.id
_entity.type
_entity.pdbx_description
1 polymer ?
#
loop_
_entity_poly.entity_id
_entity_poly.type
_entity_poly.pdbx_seq_one_letter_code
_entity_poly.pdbx_strand_id
1 'polypeptide(L)'
;MKEIVMSQEEILLTTQKMGAEITSVLAKEDNIPICLVVMRGAMNFAADLLKAIKTDVFVDYIHVSSYEGTSTNGVIHLHFDVQSNVKGKTVLIIEDIVDTGYSMEYLIEHLKSLGAKKVLVATLFDKKVNRVVDVPIDFVGKVLDKNQFLVGYGLDYNGLHRNIPYVFIPTEEEVASWDKELAERK
;
A
#
# COMPACT_ATOMS: atom_id res chain seq x y z
N MET A 1 23.09 4.98 14.06
CA MET A 1 22.44 6.01 13.17
C MET A 1 21.33 5.31 12.43
N LYS A 2 20.12 5.87 12.39
CA LYS A 2 18.97 5.26 11.68
C LYS A 2 19.28 5.11 10.20
N GLU A 3 18.99 3.95 9.63
CA GLU A 3 19.07 3.73 8.19
C GLU A 3 17.75 4.21 7.55
N ILE A 4 17.79 5.38 6.92
CA ILE A 4 16.65 5.93 6.21
C ILE A 4 16.57 5.26 4.84
N VAL A 5 15.45 4.58 4.57
CA VAL A 5 15.17 3.90 3.29
C VAL A 5 14.63 4.88 2.26
N MET A 6 13.80 5.82 2.72
CA MET A 6 13.23 6.86 1.88
C MET A 6 12.90 8.08 2.73
N SER A 7 13.51 9.22 2.43
CA SER A 7 13.27 10.49 3.11
C SER A 7 11.91 11.08 2.72
N GLN A 8 11.42 12.02 3.51
CA GLN A 8 10.16 12.73 3.20
C GLN A 8 10.21 13.43 1.84
N GLU A 9 11.35 14.01 1.49
CA GLU A 9 11.53 14.67 0.21
C GLU A 9 11.50 13.69 -0.96
N GLU A 10 12.20 12.54 -0.84
CA GLU A 10 12.17 11.47 -1.84
C GLU A 10 10.77 10.90 -2.03
N ILE A 11 10.00 10.72 -0.94
CA ILE A 11 8.61 10.29 -1.00
C ILE A 11 7.78 11.30 -1.80
N LEU A 12 7.91 12.58 -1.50
CA LEU A 12 7.16 13.64 -2.19
C LEU A 12 7.48 13.67 -3.69
N LEU A 13 8.74 13.60 -4.06
CA LEU A 13 9.16 13.56 -5.48
C LEU A 13 8.64 12.31 -6.19
N THR A 14 8.69 11.16 -5.52
CA THR A 14 8.20 9.89 -6.06
C THR A 14 6.69 9.92 -6.27
N THR A 15 5.93 10.43 -5.30
CA THR A 15 4.47 10.54 -5.41
C THR A 15 4.05 11.52 -6.51
N GLN A 16 4.77 12.63 -6.68
CA GLN A 16 4.52 13.58 -7.77
C GLN A 16 4.75 12.95 -9.14
N LYS A 17 5.86 12.24 -9.32
CA LYS A 17 6.17 11.54 -10.58
C LYS A 17 5.13 10.46 -10.87
N MET A 18 4.85 9.60 -9.91
CA MET A 18 3.87 8.53 -10.04
C MET A 18 2.46 9.09 -10.32
N GLY A 19 2.06 10.16 -9.65
CA GLY A 19 0.78 10.83 -9.88
C GLY A 19 0.61 11.38 -11.30
N ALA A 20 1.69 11.88 -11.90
CA ALA A 20 1.69 12.32 -13.31
C ALA A 20 1.53 11.13 -14.27
N GLU A 21 2.23 10.02 -14.03
CA GLU A 21 2.11 8.77 -14.80
C GLU A 21 0.69 8.19 -14.70
N ILE A 22 0.15 8.08 -13.49
CA ILE A 22 -1.22 7.62 -13.24
C ILE A 22 -2.24 8.53 -13.94
N THR A 23 -2.08 9.84 -13.86
CA THR A 23 -2.96 10.81 -14.55
C THR A 23 -3.03 10.51 -16.04
N SER A 24 -1.87 10.28 -16.69
CA SER A 24 -1.81 10.02 -18.13
C SER A 24 -2.50 8.71 -18.54
N VAL A 25 -2.62 7.76 -17.64
CA VAL A 25 -3.32 6.48 -17.84
C VAL A 25 -4.82 6.65 -17.56
N LEU A 26 -5.18 7.18 -16.39
CA LEU A 26 -6.57 7.28 -15.95
C LEU A 26 -7.39 8.30 -16.75
N ALA A 27 -6.77 9.35 -17.26
CA ALA A 27 -7.44 10.34 -18.12
C ALA A 27 -7.94 9.78 -19.47
N LYS A 28 -7.52 8.56 -19.83
CA LYS A 28 -7.99 7.88 -21.06
C LYS A 28 -9.18 6.95 -20.84
N GLU A 29 -9.60 6.77 -19.60
CA GLU A 29 -10.72 5.91 -19.28
C GLU A 29 -12.07 6.61 -19.59
N ASP A 30 -13.01 5.84 -20.13
CA ASP A 30 -14.34 6.35 -20.52
C ASP A 30 -15.21 6.74 -19.32
N ASN A 31 -14.91 6.19 -18.15
CA ASN A 31 -15.61 6.43 -16.89
C ASN A 31 -14.65 6.97 -15.84
N ILE A 32 -15.19 7.74 -14.88
CA ILE A 32 -14.38 8.20 -13.74
C ILE A 32 -13.85 6.98 -12.97
N PRO A 33 -12.52 6.80 -12.88
CA PRO A 33 -11.91 5.67 -12.20
C PRO A 33 -12.09 5.75 -10.68
N ILE A 34 -11.88 4.63 -10.01
CA ILE A 34 -11.90 4.55 -8.54
C ILE A 34 -10.46 4.34 -8.06
N CYS A 35 -9.97 5.23 -7.19
CA CYS A 35 -8.76 5.02 -6.40
C CYS A 35 -9.17 4.31 -5.10
N LEU A 36 -8.79 3.05 -4.96
CA LEU A 36 -9.10 2.20 -3.81
C LEU A 36 -7.89 2.11 -2.89
N VAL A 37 -7.98 2.72 -1.71
CA VAL A 37 -6.89 2.80 -0.74
C VAL A 37 -6.94 1.60 0.20
N VAL A 38 -5.85 0.85 0.29
CA VAL A 38 -5.74 -0.29 1.23
C VAL A 38 -5.37 0.22 2.61
N MET A 39 -6.32 0.11 3.53
CA MET A 39 -6.13 0.57 4.90
C MET A 39 -5.42 -0.51 5.73
N ARG A 40 -4.60 -0.11 6.73
CA ARG A 40 -4.33 1.27 7.18
C ARG A 40 -3.01 1.82 6.64
N GLY A 41 -2.12 0.96 6.16
CA GLY A 41 -0.74 1.32 5.82
C GLY A 41 -0.66 2.37 4.71
N ALA A 42 -1.45 2.21 3.66
CA ALA A 42 -1.42 3.10 2.50
C ALA A 42 -1.97 4.52 2.74
N MET A 43 -2.51 4.83 3.92
CA MET A 43 -3.19 6.10 4.19
C MET A 43 -2.33 7.33 3.85
N ASN A 44 -1.08 7.38 4.32
CA ASN A 44 -0.19 8.52 4.10
C ASN A 44 0.22 8.63 2.62
N PHE A 45 0.60 7.50 2.03
CA PHE A 45 0.98 7.43 0.62
C PHE A 45 -0.19 7.83 -0.29
N ALA A 46 -1.39 7.31 -0.03
CA ALA A 46 -2.58 7.66 -0.79
C ALA A 46 -2.92 9.15 -0.69
N ALA A 47 -2.79 9.75 0.51
CA ALA A 47 -3.06 11.17 0.72
C ALA A 47 -2.17 12.07 -0.14
N ASP A 48 -0.89 11.73 -0.30
CA ASP A 48 0.02 12.51 -1.13
C ASP A 48 -0.10 12.16 -2.61
N LEU A 49 -0.28 10.88 -2.96
CA LEU A 49 -0.47 10.44 -4.34
C LEU A 49 -1.74 11.04 -4.97
N LEU A 50 -2.85 11.03 -4.25
CA LEU A 50 -4.13 11.58 -4.73
C LEU A 50 -4.04 13.07 -5.04
N LYS A 51 -3.27 13.85 -4.28
CA LYS A 51 -3.02 15.27 -4.58
C LYS A 51 -2.21 15.46 -5.88
N ALA A 52 -1.40 14.47 -6.25
CA ALA A 52 -0.58 14.50 -7.46
C ALA A 52 -1.34 14.04 -8.72
N ILE A 53 -2.41 13.27 -8.58
CA ILE A 53 -3.31 12.87 -9.67
C ILE A 53 -4.15 14.08 -10.10
N LYS A 54 -4.17 14.39 -11.41
CA LYS A 54 -4.80 15.60 -11.98
C LYS A 54 -6.03 15.31 -12.84
N THR A 55 -6.57 14.12 -12.77
CA THR A 55 -7.89 13.77 -13.37
C THR A 55 -8.88 13.45 -12.26
N ASP A 56 -10.17 13.57 -12.58
CA ASP A 56 -11.23 13.23 -11.63
C ASP A 56 -11.18 11.74 -11.30
N VAL A 57 -11.29 11.42 -10.01
CA VAL A 57 -11.35 10.06 -9.49
C VAL A 57 -12.35 9.98 -8.33
N PHE A 58 -13.01 8.84 -8.20
CA PHE A 58 -13.64 8.48 -6.94
C PHE A 58 -12.59 7.94 -5.98
N VAL A 59 -12.72 8.22 -4.69
CA VAL A 59 -11.84 7.66 -3.66
C VAL A 59 -12.67 6.76 -2.75
N ASP A 60 -12.19 5.55 -2.55
CA ASP A 60 -12.80 4.58 -1.65
C ASP A 60 -11.72 3.82 -0.88
N TYR A 61 -12.12 3.05 0.11
CA TYR A 61 -11.22 2.36 1.02
C TYR A 61 -11.58 0.88 1.11
N ILE A 62 -10.57 0.06 1.32
CA ILE A 62 -10.73 -1.34 1.65
C ILE A 62 -9.79 -1.68 2.80
N HIS A 63 -10.20 -2.58 3.70
CA HIS A 63 -9.34 -3.02 4.79
C HIS A 63 -9.25 -4.54 4.78
N VAL A 64 -8.06 -5.02 4.48
CA VAL A 64 -7.71 -6.44 4.55
C VAL A 64 -6.54 -6.64 5.51
N SER A 65 -6.44 -7.81 6.10
CA SER A 65 -5.26 -8.27 6.82
C SER A 65 -4.91 -9.70 6.43
N SER A 66 -3.63 -9.99 6.34
CA SER A 66 -3.13 -11.35 6.25
C SER A 66 -2.95 -11.92 7.64
N TYR A 67 -3.37 -13.17 7.86
CA TYR A 67 -3.11 -13.87 9.12
C TYR A 67 -1.71 -14.49 9.05
N GLU A 68 -0.80 -14.03 9.88
CA GLU A 68 0.48 -14.68 10.15
C GLU A 68 0.27 -15.80 11.16
N GLY A 69 -0.35 -16.90 10.72
CA GLY A 69 -0.45 -18.15 11.50
C GLY A 69 0.58 -19.15 11.01
N THR A 70 0.85 -20.18 11.79
CA THR A 70 1.80 -21.28 11.51
C THR A 70 1.44 -22.15 10.29
N SER A 71 0.38 -21.83 9.56
CA SER A 71 0.02 -22.43 8.27
C SER A 71 0.24 -21.42 7.13
N THR A 72 1.08 -21.79 6.21
CA THR A 72 1.59 -21.05 5.04
C THR A 72 0.55 -20.65 3.97
N ASN A 73 -0.72 -20.68 4.25
CA ASN A 73 -1.78 -20.45 3.29
C ASN A 73 -2.45 -19.10 3.54
N GLY A 74 -1.75 -18.01 3.22
CA GLY A 74 -2.21 -16.62 3.19
C GLY A 74 -3.74 -16.37 3.29
N VAL A 75 -4.36 -16.72 4.42
CA VAL A 75 -5.79 -16.43 4.61
C VAL A 75 -5.93 -14.93 4.78
N ILE A 76 -6.62 -14.31 3.83
CA ILE A 76 -6.91 -12.88 3.86
C ILE A 76 -8.26 -12.67 4.54
N HIS A 77 -8.27 -11.82 5.56
CA HIS A 77 -9.50 -11.35 6.20
C HIS A 77 -9.90 -10.00 5.65
N LEU A 78 -11.09 -9.94 5.07
CA LEU A 78 -11.72 -8.71 4.63
C LEU A 78 -12.49 -8.11 5.81
N HIS A 79 -12.01 -6.99 6.36
CA HIS A 79 -12.64 -6.28 7.48
C HIS A 79 -13.65 -5.24 7.02
N PHE A 80 -13.35 -4.56 5.91
CA PHE A 80 -14.19 -3.54 5.31
C PHE A 80 -14.03 -3.60 3.80
N ASP A 81 -15.15 -3.73 3.09
CA ASP A 81 -15.17 -3.88 1.63
C ASP A 81 -15.43 -2.55 0.93
N VAL A 82 -15.08 -2.50 -0.36
CA VAL A 82 -15.35 -1.37 -1.24
C VAL A 82 -16.85 -1.04 -1.24
N GLN A 83 -17.19 0.24 -1.06
CA GLN A 83 -18.58 0.72 -1.06
C GLN A 83 -19.02 1.25 -2.42
N SER A 84 -18.07 1.68 -3.23
CA SER A 84 -18.33 2.18 -4.59
C SER A 84 -18.74 1.06 -5.53
N ASN A 85 -19.66 1.36 -6.46
CA ASN A 85 -19.98 0.43 -7.54
C ASN A 85 -18.79 0.37 -8.53
N VAL A 86 -18.02 -0.72 -8.48
CA VAL A 86 -16.85 -0.96 -9.35
C VAL A 86 -17.17 -1.55 -10.71
N LYS A 87 -18.44 -2.00 -10.92
CA LYS A 87 -18.83 -2.69 -12.15
C LYS A 87 -18.61 -1.82 -13.39
N GLY A 88 -17.83 -2.34 -14.33
CA GLY A 88 -17.48 -1.67 -15.58
C GLY A 88 -16.49 -0.52 -15.46
N LYS A 89 -15.93 -0.27 -14.27
CA LYS A 89 -14.98 0.81 -14.01
C LYS A 89 -13.54 0.31 -13.94
N THR A 90 -12.59 1.23 -14.15
CA THR A 90 -11.18 1.02 -13.83
C THR A 90 -10.97 1.34 -12.35
N VAL A 91 -10.34 0.42 -11.62
CA VAL A 91 -9.99 0.56 -10.21
C VAL A 91 -8.47 0.59 -10.09
N LEU A 92 -7.92 1.63 -9.45
CA LEU A 92 -6.53 1.74 -9.07
C LEU A 92 -6.41 1.40 -7.58
N ILE A 93 -5.83 0.26 -7.25
CA ILE A 93 -5.45 -0.09 -5.88
C ILE A 93 -4.22 0.73 -5.50
N ILE A 94 -4.26 1.36 -4.32
CA ILE A 94 -3.15 2.11 -3.75
C ILE A 94 -2.72 1.41 -2.46
N GLU A 95 -1.47 0.92 -2.45
CA GLU A 95 -0.87 0.15 -1.36
C GLU A 95 0.46 0.75 -0.92
N ASP A 96 0.81 0.65 0.35
CA ASP A 96 2.12 1.12 0.86
C ASP A 96 3.26 0.17 0.48
N ILE A 97 3.05 -1.13 0.63
CA ILE A 97 4.04 -2.16 0.33
C ILE A 97 3.39 -3.44 -0.20
N VAL A 98 3.89 -3.95 -1.32
CA VAL A 98 3.55 -5.30 -1.79
C VAL A 98 4.70 -6.24 -1.42
N ASP A 99 4.45 -7.10 -0.43
CA ASP A 99 5.42 -8.07 0.09
C ASP A 99 5.24 -9.45 -0.58
N THR A 100 4.56 -10.39 0.04
CA THR A 100 4.35 -11.76 -0.48
C THR A 100 3.46 -11.83 -1.72
N GLY A 101 2.57 -10.87 -1.91
CA GLY A 101 1.63 -10.80 -3.02
C GLY A 101 0.23 -11.34 -2.72
N TYR A 102 0.03 -12.14 -1.67
CA TYR A 102 -1.28 -12.75 -1.36
C TYR A 102 -2.43 -11.75 -1.22
N SER A 103 -2.23 -10.67 -0.46
CA SER A 103 -3.27 -9.64 -0.28
C SER A 103 -3.62 -8.97 -1.60
N MET A 104 -2.63 -8.74 -2.44
CA MET A 104 -2.83 -8.08 -3.73
C MET A 104 -3.54 -9.00 -4.73
N GLU A 105 -3.17 -10.28 -4.80
CA GLU A 105 -3.87 -11.29 -5.59
C GLU A 105 -5.35 -11.36 -5.19
N TYR A 106 -5.61 -11.49 -3.88
CA TYR A 106 -6.97 -11.51 -3.35
C TYR A 106 -7.78 -10.28 -3.77
N LEU A 107 -7.21 -9.07 -3.60
CA LEU A 107 -7.89 -7.82 -3.95
C LEU A 107 -8.18 -7.71 -5.44
N ILE A 108 -7.24 -8.09 -6.29
CA ILE A 108 -7.43 -8.09 -7.75
C ILE A 108 -8.56 -9.04 -8.15
N GLU A 109 -8.57 -10.26 -7.62
CA GLU A 109 -9.61 -11.24 -7.91
C GLU A 109 -10.97 -10.81 -7.36
N HIS A 110 -11.00 -10.28 -6.15
CA HIS A 110 -12.22 -9.76 -5.52
C HIS A 110 -12.86 -8.67 -6.38
N LEU A 111 -12.09 -7.65 -6.77
CA LEU A 111 -12.59 -6.56 -7.62
C LEU A 111 -13.05 -7.04 -8.99
N LYS A 112 -12.33 -7.99 -9.60
CA LYS A 112 -12.77 -8.64 -10.85
C LYS A 112 -14.09 -9.37 -10.67
N SER A 113 -14.27 -10.08 -9.56
CA SER A 113 -15.53 -10.79 -9.24
C SER A 113 -16.71 -9.83 -9.09
N LEU A 114 -16.47 -8.61 -8.61
CA LEU A 114 -17.45 -7.52 -8.54
C LEU A 114 -17.70 -6.83 -9.89
N GLY A 115 -17.00 -7.26 -10.95
CA GLY A 115 -17.20 -6.77 -12.31
C GLY A 115 -16.37 -5.55 -12.69
N ALA A 116 -15.28 -5.26 -11.99
CA ALA A 116 -14.34 -4.21 -12.42
C ALA A 116 -13.86 -4.47 -13.86
N LYS A 117 -13.87 -3.44 -14.72
CA LYS A 117 -13.39 -3.52 -16.12
C LYS A 117 -11.88 -3.73 -16.17
N LYS A 118 -11.16 -3.08 -15.27
CA LYS A 118 -9.72 -3.08 -15.19
C LYS A 118 -9.28 -2.84 -13.76
N VAL A 119 -8.26 -3.54 -13.30
CA VAL A 119 -7.63 -3.33 -11.99
C VAL A 119 -6.17 -2.99 -12.23
N LEU A 120 -5.73 -1.86 -11.71
CA LEU A 120 -4.35 -1.37 -11.71
C LEU A 120 -3.83 -1.34 -10.29
N VAL A 121 -2.53 -1.45 -10.11
CA VAL A 121 -1.87 -1.43 -8.80
C VAL A 121 -0.79 -0.37 -8.75
N ALA A 122 -0.86 0.52 -7.76
CA ALA A 122 0.20 1.46 -7.40
C ALA A 122 0.70 1.14 -6.00
N THR A 123 2.00 0.97 -5.83
CA THR A 123 2.62 0.74 -4.52
C THR A 123 3.83 1.65 -4.31
N LEU A 124 4.02 2.12 -3.07
CA LEU A 124 5.22 2.87 -2.73
C LEU A 124 6.44 1.95 -2.71
N PHE A 125 6.30 0.74 -2.14
CA PHE A 125 7.37 -0.25 -2.07
C PHE A 125 6.97 -1.58 -2.71
N ASP A 126 7.82 -2.08 -3.62
CA ASP A 126 7.73 -3.43 -4.18
C ASP A 126 8.85 -4.29 -3.59
N LYS A 127 8.51 -5.19 -2.66
CA LYS A 127 9.46 -6.06 -1.95
C LYS A 127 9.58 -7.41 -2.65
N LYS A 128 10.20 -7.40 -3.83
CA LYS A 128 10.31 -8.59 -4.69
C LYS A 128 11.01 -9.79 -4.05
N VAL A 129 11.93 -9.54 -3.12
CA VAL A 129 12.70 -10.62 -2.45
C VAL A 129 11.83 -11.57 -1.63
N ASN A 130 10.64 -11.15 -1.22
CA ASN A 130 9.70 -11.96 -0.46
C ASN A 130 8.49 -12.40 -1.29
N ARG A 131 8.46 -12.09 -2.59
CA ARG A 131 7.32 -12.38 -3.44
C ARG A 131 7.09 -13.89 -3.55
N VAL A 132 5.90 -14.34 -3.17
CA VAL A 132 5.44 -15.72 -3.27
C VAL A 132 4.46 -15.86 -4.43
N VAL A 133 3.55 -14.91 -4.54
CA VAL A 133 2.55 -14.86 -5.62
C VAL A 133 2.92 -13.73 -6.56
N ASP A 134 3.08 -14.06 -7.86
CA ASP A 134 3.34 -13.04 -8.86
C ASP A 134 2.07 -12.26 -9.17
N VAL A 135 2.11 -10.96 -8.95
CA VAL A 135 0.99 -10.06 -9.18
C VAL A 135 1.43 -8.87 -10.02
N PRO A 136 0.58 -8.39 -10.94
CA PRO A 136 0.90 -7.21 -11.73
C PRO A 136 0.96 -5.99 -10.81
N ILE A 137 2.03 -5.19 -10.93
CA ILE A 137 2.15 -3.88 -10.29
C ILE A 137 2.45 -2.88 -11.40
N ASP A 138 1.52 -1.95 -11.62
CA ASP A 138 1.58 -1.01 -12.75
C ASP A 138 2.45 0.20 -12.45
N PHE A 139 2.45 0.65 -11.17
CA PHE A 139 3.20 1.83 -10.73
C PHE A 139 3.95 1.50 -9.44
N VAL A 140 5.27 1.64 -9.47
CA VAL A 140 6.18 1.31 -8.35
C VAL A 140 6.98 2.55 -7.96
N GLY A 141 6.96 2.90 -6.68
CA GLY A 141 7.79 3.97 -6.15
C GLY A 141 9.25 3.53 -6.00
N LYS A 142 9.48 2.45 -5.27
CA LYS A 142 10.81 1.89 -5.03
C LYS A 142 10.76 0.37 -4.91
N VAL A 143 11.66 -0.29 -5.65
CA VAL A 143 11.89 -1.74 -5.50
C VAL A 143 12.86 -1.98 -4.34
N LEU A 144 12.57 -2.96 -3.50
CA LEU A 144 13.43 -3.36 -2.37
C LEU A 144 14.15 -4.67 -2.69
N ASP A 145 15.47 -4.63 -2.63
CA ASP A 145 16.36 -5.77 -2.93
C ASP A 145 16.67 -6.64 -1.71
N LYS A 146 16.28 -6.18 -0.53
CA LYS A 146 16.55 -6.86 0.75
C LYS A 146 15.28 -7.08 1.53
N ASN A 147 15.23 -8.21 2.26
CA ASN A 147 14.15 -8.47 3.21
C ASN A 147 14.39 -7.69 4.51
N GLN A 148 13.94 -6.44 4.52
CA GLN A 148 14.08 -5.53 5.64
C GLN A 148 12.71 -5.21 6.21
N PHE A 149 12.64 -5.02 7.53
CA PHE A 149 11.44 -4.52 8.18
C PHE A 149 11.43 -2.99 8.14
N LEU A 150 10.36 -2.42 7.64
CA LEU A 150 10.23 -0.98 7.41
C LEU A 150 9.19 -0.37 8.33
N VAL A 151 9.47 0.84 8.81
CA VAL A 151 8.58 1.60 9.70
C VAL A 151 8.53 3.06 9.26
N GLY A 152 7.39 3.70 9.46
CA GLY A 152 7.13 5.10 9.13
C GLY A 152 6.31 5.30 7.86
N TYR A 153 5.74 6.48 7.70
CA TYR A 153 4.92 6.91 6.57
C TYR A 153 3.76 5.95 6.24
N GLY A 154 3.08 5.49 7.28
CA GLY A 154 1.98 4.51 7.17
C GLY A 154 2.37 3.12 7.62
N LEU A 155 3.60 2.67 7.35
CA LEU A 155 4.14 1.40 7.84
C LEU A 155 4.32 1.44 9.36
N ASP A 156 3.93 0.37 10.04
CA ASP A 156 3.88 0.35 11.50
C ASP A 156 4.72 -0.73 12.17
N TYR A 157 4.91 -0.51 13.46
CA TYR A 157 5.30 -1.53 14.41
C TYR A 157 4.20 -1.65 15.49
N ASN A 158 3.47 -2.75 15.50
CA ASN A 158 2.36 -2.99 16.45
C ASN A 158 1.34 -1.82 16.54
N GLY A 159 1.03 -1.18 15.41
CA GLY A 159 0.10 -0.05 15.30
C GLY A 159 0.74 1.33 15.51
N LEU A 160 1.99 1.40 15.96
CA LEU A 160 2.70 2.64 16.24
C LEU A 160 3.55 3.12 15.05
N HIS A 161 3.99 4.38 15.10
CA HIS A 161 4.97 5.00 14.19
C HIS A 161 4.49 5.28 12.76
N ARG A 162 3.21 5.04 12.42
CA ARG A 162 2.64 5.39 11.10
C ARG A 162 2.71 6.89 10.79
N ASN A 163 2.82 7.74 11.82
CA ASN A 163 2.88 9.19 11.72
C ASN A 163 4.28 9.76 11.46
N ILE A 164 5.32 8.93 11.38
CA ILE A 164 6.68 9.37 11.03
C ILE A 164 6.68 9.74 9.53
N PRO A 165 7.25 10.90 9.11
CA PRO A 165 7.10 11.39 7.74
C PRO A 165 8.07 10.77 6.72
N TYR A 166 8.92 9.84 7.14
CA TYR A 166 9.89 9.12 6.32
C TYR A 166 9.86 7.63 6.64
N VAL A 167 10.49 6.81 5.82
CA VAL A 167 10.58 5.35 6.02
C VAL A 167 12.02 4.97 6.38
N PHE A 168 12.16 4.14 7.42
CA PHE A 168 13.46 3.71 7.94
C PHE A 168 13.42 2.25 8.42
N ILE A 169 14.60 1.68 8.62
CA ILE A 169 14.80 0.38 9.25
C ILE A 169 15.07 0.63 10.73
N PRO A 170 14.23 0.13 11.65
CA PRO A 170 14.46 0.27 13.07
C PRO A 170 15.65 -0.58 13.52
N THR A 171 16.42 -0.07 14.49
CA THR A 171 17.46 -0.85 15.15
C THR A 171 16.85 -1.83 16.16
N GLU A 172 17.59 -2.88 16.52
CA GLU A 172 17.14 -3.83 17.56
C GLU A 172 16.88 -3.11 18.91
N GLU A 173 17.67 -2.09 19.24
CA GLU A 173 17.49 -1.28 20.45
C GLU A 173 16.18 -0.48 20.43
N GLU A 174 15.83 0.08 19.27
CA GLU A 174 14.54 0.81 19.10
C GLU A 174 13.37 -0.16 19.24
N VAL A 175 13.42 -1.32 18.60
CA VAL A 175 12.37 -2.35 18.72
C VAL A 175 12.20 -2.79 20.16
N ALA A 176 13.29 -3.11 20.87
CA ALA A 176 13.24 -3.50 22.28
C ALA A 176 12.66 -2.39 23.18
N SER A 177 12.96 -1.12 22.89
CA SER A 177 12.40 0.02 23.61
C SER A 177 10.90 0.14 23.38
N TRP A 178 10.43 -0.04 22.14
CA TRP A 178 9.00 0.00 21.80
C TRP A 178 8.21 -1.15 22.42
N ASP A 179 8.78 -2.35 22.45
CA ASP A 179 8.15 -3.50 23.11
C ASP A 179 7.95 -3.27 24.61
N LYS A 180 8.96 -2.69 25.28
CA LYS A 180 8.86 -2.30 26.68
C LYS A 180 7.76 -1.26 26.91
N GLU A 181 7.73 -0.21 26.08
CA GLU A 181 6.71 0.84 26.18
C GLU A 181 5.29 0.30 25.96
N LEU A 182 5.12 -0.61 25.00
CA LEU A 182 3.83 -1.26 24.73
C LEU A 182 3.39 -2.16 25.88
N ALA A 183 4.32 -2.84 26.55
CA ALA A 183 4.01 -3.69 27.71
C ALA A 183 3.58 -2.85 28.93
N GLU A 184 4.16 -1.66 29.12
CA GLU A 184 3.85 -0.75 30.22
C GLU A 184 2.49 -0.01 30.03
N ARG A 185 1.95 0.05 28.80
CA ARG A 185 0.70 0.77 28.48
C ARG A 185 -0.53 -0.16 28.36
N LYS A 186 -0.36 -1.47 28.52
CA LYS A 186 -1.43 -2.46 28.58
C LYS A 186 -1.87 -2.66 30.03
#